data_7b430ae7b3dcc861560aabebaf6a0361
#
_entry.id   7b430ae7b3dcc861560aabebaf6a0361
#
_cell.length_a   1.000
_cell.length_b   1.000
_cell.length_c   1.000
_cell.angle_alpha   90.00
_cell.angle_beta   90.00
_cell.angle_gamma   90.00
#
_symmetry.space_group_name_H-M   'P 1'
#
loop_
_entity.id
_entity.type
_entity.pdbx_description
1 polymer ?
#
loop_
_entity_poly.entity_id
_entity_poly.type
_entity_poly.pdbx_seq_one_letter_code
_entity_poly.pdbx_strand_id
1 'polypeptide(L)'
;MKQGEKIRVGVAGSLVLDILPVLGEQTEAEDIMAEGKLTEASGVKLYLGGEVGNMGLALQHLGADPVLISKIGDDMIGDVVRLLMEKEGADARVKRLEGRRSTVSIALAIPGRDKSTIHSRGASQQFVADDLSDEILENLDWLHFGYPTTMKSLY
;
A
#
# COMPACT_ATOMS: atom_id res chain seq x y z
N MET A 1 13.71 -0.61 28.21
CA MET A 1 14.23 -0.81 26.87
C MET A 1 15.74 -0.94 26.95
N LYS A 2 16.32 -2.02 26.48
CA LYS A 2 17.77 -2.15 26.37
C LYS A 2 18.27 -1.22 25.27
N GLN A 3 19.35 -0.50 25.53
CA GLN A 3 19.95 0.41 24.55
C GLN A 3 20.37 -0.39 23.32
N GLY A 4 19.72 -0.18 22.16
CA GLY A 4 20.04 -0.81 20.89
C GLY A 4 19.00 -1.78 20.30
N GLU A 5 17.94 -2.15 21.03
CA GLU A 5 16.83 -2.93 20.45
C GLU A 5 15.88 -2.00 19.69
N LYS A 6 15.61 -2.35 18.42
CA LYS A 6 14.62 -1.63 17.61
C LYS A 6 13.21 -2.00 18.11
N ILE A 7 12.33 -1.02 18.15
CA ILE A 7 10.91 -1.24 18.46
C ILE A 7 10.29 -2.01 17.28
N ARG A 8 9.68 -3.16 17.57
CA ARG A 8 9.03 -4.01 16.59
C ARG A 8 7.55 -3.64 16.48
N VAL A 9 7.16 -3.08 15.34
CA VAL A 9 5.83 -2.50 15.13
C VAL A 9 5.08 -3.29 14.06
N GLY A 10 4.01 -3.98 14.43
CA GLY A 10 3.06 -4.52 13.47
C GLY A 10 2.30 -3.39 12.79
N VAL A 11 2.32 -3.35 11.46
CA VAL A 11 1.50 -2.43 10.67
C VAL A 11 0.54 -3.26 9.84
N ALA A 12 -0.72 -3.28 10.26
CA ALA A 12 -1.74 -4.17 9.70
C ALA A 12 -2.84 -3.40 8.98
N GLY A 13 -3.40 -3.99 7.92
CA GLY A 13 -4.58 -3.46 7.28
C GLY A 13 -4.45 -3.27 5.77
N SER A 14 -4.79 -2.07 5.27
CA SER A 14 -4.86 -1.76 3.84
C SER A 14 -3.46 -1.70 3.21
N LEU A 15 -3.26 -2.47 2.15
CA LEU A 15 -2.07 -2.45 1.30
C LEU A 15 -2.49 -2.22 -0.15
N VAL A 16 -1.87 -1.25 -0.79
CA VAL A 16 -2.26 -0.76 -2.13
C VAL A 16 -1.03 -0.64 -3.01
N LEU A 17 -1.14 -0.99 -4.28
CA LEU A 17 -0.18 -0.52 -5.28
C LEU A 17 -0.62 0.86 -5.76
N ASP A 18 0.16 1.88 -5.46
CA ASP A 18 -0.06 3.22 -6.00
C ASP A 18 0.73 3.42 -7.29
N ILE A 19 0.02 3.74 -8.37
CA ILE A 19 0.55 4.02 -9.70
C ILE A 19 0.45 5.52 -9.94
N LEU A 20 1.59 6.19 -10.13
CA LEU A 20 1.66 7.64 -10.32
C LEU A 20 2.31 7.95 -11.68
N PRO A 21 1.53 8.29 -12.71
CA PRO A 21 2.07 8.93 -13.91
C PRO A 21 2.73 10.26 -13.55
N VAL A 22 3.94 10.50 -14.06
CA VAL A 22 4.67 11.75 -13.86
C VAL A 22 4.25 12.73 -14.95
N LEU A 23 3.28 13.58 -14.64
CA LEU A 23 2.71 14.56 -15.55
C LEU A 23 3.58 15.82 -15.61
N GLY A 24 3.65 16.42 -16.79
CA GLY A 24 4.38 17.68 -16.99
C GLY A 24 3.66 18.89 -16.39
N GLU A 25 4.39 19.98 -16.14
CA GLU A 25 3.85 21.23 -15.59
C GLU A 25 2.78 21.88 -16.51
N GLN A 26 2.80 21.57 -17.81
CA GLN A 26 1.86 22.06 -18.81
C GLN A 26 0.60 21.20 -18.94
N THR A 27 0.48 20.13 -18.13
CA THR A 27 -0.67 19.21 -18.21
C THR A 27 -1.89 19.85 -17.55
N GLU A 28 -2.97 20.02 -18.34
CA GLU A 28 -4.25 20.46 -17.82
C GLU A 28 -5.16 19.25 -17.48
N ALA A 29 -6.02 19.40 -16.48
CA ALA A 29 -6.93 18.32 -16.08
C ALA A 29 -7.90 17.94 -17.20
N GLU A 30 -8.33 18.93 -17.96
CA GLU A 30 -9.23 18.81 -19.11
C GLU A 30 -8.59 17.96 -20.22
N ASP A 31 -7.26 18.01 -20.37
CA ASP A 31 -6.53 17.22 -21.34
C ASP A 31 -6.53 15.74 -21.05
N ILE A 32 -6.45 15.37 -19.76
CA ILE A 32 -6.44 13.97 -19.33
C ILE A 32 -7.80 13.32 -19.60
N MET A 33 -8.88 14.10 -19.49
CA MET A 33 -10.26 13.62 -19.66
C MET A 33 -10.81 13.89 -21.07
N ALA A 34 -10.03 14.50 -21.95
CA ALA A 34 -10.50 14.81 -23.31
C ALA A 34 -10.61 13.54 -24.15
N GLU A 35 -11.76 13.38 -24.81
CA GLU A 35 -12.05 12.23 -25.67
C GLU A 35 -11.05 12.16 -26.84
N GLY A 36 -10.46 10.98 -27.05
CA GLY A 36 -9.50 10.73 -28.13
C GLY A 36 -8.14 11.39 -27.96
N LYS A 37 -7.89 12.11 -26.87
CA LYS A 37 -6.60 12.75 -26.62
C LYS A 37 -5.63 11.79 -25.93
N LEU A 38 -4.38 11.78 -26.38
CA LEU A 38 -3.27 11.12 -25.70
C LEU A 38 -2.51 12.15 -24.89
N THR A 39 -2.38 11.91 -23.57
CA THR A 39 -1.54 12.72 -22.69
C THR A 39 -0.27 11.95 -22.38
N GLU A 40 0.89 12.50 -22.74
CA GLU A 40 2.18 11.88 -22.45
C GLU A 40 2.60 12.14 -21.00
N ALA A 41 3.07 11.09 -20.33
CA ALA A 41 3.74 11.18 -19.03
C ALA A 41 5.25 10.95 -19.23
N SER A 42 6.09 11.66 -18.49
CA SER A 42 7.55 11.49 -18.56
C SER A 42 8.03 10.19 -17.89
N GLY A 43 7.13 9.48 -17.23
CA GLY A 43 7.39 8.19 -16.60
C GLY A 43 6.22 7.76 -15.74
N VAL A 44 6.33 6.56 -15.14
CA VAL A 44 5.37 6.04 -14.18
C VAL A 44 6.12 5.59 -12.93
N LYS A 45 5.69 6.06 -11.77
CA LYS A 45 6.22 5.64 -10.48
C LYS A 45 5.26 4.65 -9.82
N LEU A 46 5.83 3.63 -9.18
CA LEU A 46 5.09 2.62 -8.43
C LEU A 46 5.51 2.68 -6.96
N TYR A 47 4.54 2.75 -6.06
CA TYR A 47 4.78 2.79 -4.62
C TYR A 47 3.89 1.80 -3.88
N LEU A 48 4.39 1.35 -2.72
CA LEU A 48 3.54 0.71 -1.73
C LEU A 48 2.75 1.78 -1.00
N GLY A 49 1.44 1.71 -1.11
CA GLY A 49 0.49 2.62 -0.48
C GLY A 49 -0.43 1.91 0.50
N GLY A 50 -1.51 2.59 0.84
CA GLY A 50 -2.37 2.19 1.94
C GLY A 50 -1.68 2.40 3.29
N GLU A 51 -2.32 1.96 4.37
CA GLU A 51 -1.75 2.10 5.71
C GLU A 51 -0.45 1.33 5.86
N VAL A 52 -0.46 0.07 5.37
CA VAL A 52 0.69 -0.84 5.51
C VAL A 52 1.90 -0.33 4.74
N GLY A 53 1.72 0.15 3.52
CA GLY A 53 2.82 0.73 2.74
C GLY A 53 3.31 2.04 3.33
N ASN A 54 2.42 3.00 3.54
CA ASN A 54 2.80 4.35 3.97
C ASN A 54 3.40 4.37 5.38
N MET A 55 2.70 3.80 6.37
CA MET A 55 3.15 3.80 7.77
C MET A 55 4.33 2.83 7.96
N GLY A 56 4.26 1.64 7.35
CA GLY A 56 5.31 0.63 7.50
C GLY A 56 6.66 1.14 7.01
N LEU A 57 6.73 1.67 5.80
CA LEU A 57 7.98 2.21 5.26
C LEU A 57 8.45 3.48 5.98
N ALA A 58 7.52 4.34 6.41
CA ALA A 58 7.88 5.51 7.22
C ALA A 58 8.54 5.09 8.55
N LEU A 59 7.98 4.10 9.25
CA LEU A 59 8.56 3.56 10.48
C LEU A 59 9.94 2.93 10.24
N GLN A 60 10.11 2.20 9.14
CA GLN A 60 11.40 1.63 8.76
C GLN A 60 12.46 2.72 8.54
N HIS A 61 12.13 3.78 7.81
CA HIS A 61 13.02 4.92 7.60
C HIS A 61 13.36 5.68 8.89
N LEU A 62 12.45 5.66 9.87
CA LEU A 62 12.68 6.22 11.20
C LEU A 62 13.47 5.29 12.14
N GLY A 63 13.85 4.11 11.65
CA GLY A 63 14.72 3.18 12.40
C GLY A 63 13.98 2.15 13.24
N ALA A 64 12.64 2.06 13.18
CA ALA A 64 11.88 0.97 13.76
C ALA A 64 12.07 -0.33 12.95
N ASP A 65 11.53 -1.44 13.48
CA ASP A 65 11.47 -2.75 12.82
C ASP A 65 10.00 -3.09 12.50
N PRO A 66 9.46 -2.62 11.34
CA PRO A 66 8.07 -2.86 11.01
C PRO A 66 7.85 -4.28 10.50
N VAL A 67 6.73 -4.88 10.93
CA VAL A 67 6.16 -6.11 10.37
C VAL A 67 4.91 -5.74 9.58
N LEU A 68 4.95 -5.90 8.25
CA LEU A 68 3.88 -5.52 7.35
C LEU A 68 2.86 -6.65 7.23
N ILE A 69 1.63 -6.43 7.67
CA ILE A 69 0.59 -7.47 7.77
C ILE A 69 -0.61 -7.09 6.91
N SER A 70 -0.85 -7.82 5.83
CA SER A 70 -1.95 -7.52 4.91
C SER A 70 -2.33 -8.73 4.05
N LYS A 71 -3.16 -8.47 3.02
CA LYS A 71 -3.52 -9.41 1.97
C LYS A 71 -3.33 -8.79 0.58
N ILE A 72 -2.87 -9.60 -0.36
CA ILE A 72 -2.80 -9.29 -1.79
C ILE A 72 -3.60 -10.33 -2.57
N GLY A 73 -3.93 -9.98 -3.79
CA GLY A 73 -4.56 -10.91 -4.72
C GLY A 73 -3.56 -11.85 -5.39
N ASP A 74 -4.11 -12.84 -6.08
CA ASP A 74 -3.37 -13.78 -6.92
C ASP A 74 -3.32 -13.27 -8.36
N ASP A 75 -2.75 -12.08 -8.53
CA ASP A 75 -2.65 -11.38 -9.81
C ASP A 75 -1.29 -10.70 -9.98
N MET A 76 -1.03 -10.19 -11.18
CA MET A 76 0.22 -9.48 -11.51
C MET A 76 0.46 -8.25 -10.61
N ILE A 77 -0.59 -7.58 -10.16
CA ILE A 77 -0.49 -6.46 -9.22
C ILE A 77 0.08 -6.95 -7.88
N GLY A 78 -0.38 -8.11 -7.41
CA GLY A 78 0.15 -8.75 -6.20
C GLY A 78 1.64 -9.13 -6.35
N ASP A 79 2.05 -9.56 -7.53
CA ASP A 79 3.47 -9.85 -7.80
C ASP A 79 4.33 -8.58 -7.74
N VAL A 80 3.84 -7.47 -8.30
CA VAL A 80 4.52 -6.16 -8.22
C VAL A 80 4.61 -5.68 -6.77
N VAL A 81 3.53 -5.80 -5.99
CA VAL A 81 3.53 -5.44 -4.56
C VAL A 81 4.60 -6.22 -3.81
N ARG A 82 4.67 -7.56 -4.01
CA ARG A 82 5.71 -8.40 -3.39
C ARG A 82 7.12 -7.95 -3.76
N LEU A 83 7.36 -7.72 -5.05
CA LEU A 83 8.66 -7.26 -5.54
C LEU A 83 9.08 -5.94 -4.88
N LEU A 84 8.15 -4.98 -4.73
CA LEU A 84 8.42 -3.73 -4.04
C LEU A 84 8.75 -3.96 -2.56
N MET A 85 8.00 -4.83 -1.86
CA MET A 85 8.28 -5.15 -0.46
C MET A 85 9.65 -5.82 -0.27
N GLU A 86 10.00 -6.75 -1.16
CA GLU A 86 11.32 -7.40 -1.16
C GLU A 86 12.44 -6.38 -1.38
N LYS A 87 12.22 -5.42 -2.27
CA LYS A 87 13.19 -4.34 -2.55
C LYS A 87 13.39 -3.40 -1.36
N GLU A 88 12.34 -3.13 -0.60
CA GLU A 88 12.42 -2.35 0.64
C GLU A 88 13.03 -3.14 1.81
N GLY A 89 13.16 -4.47 1.70
CA GLY A 89 13.71 -5.31 2.75
C GLY A 89 12.83 -5.41 4.00
N ALA A 90 11.52 -5.20 3.85
CA ALA A 90 10.58 -5.22 4.96
C ALA A 90 10.20 -6.65 5.38
N ASP A 91 10.03 -6.90 6.70
CA ASP A 91 9.42 -8.14 7.20
C ASP A 91 7.93 -8.14 6.85
N ALA A 92 7.55 -8.95 5.86
CA ALA A 92 6.21 -8.96 5.29
C ALA A 92 5.47 -10.26 5.61
N ARG A 93 4.36 -10.13 6.35
CA ARG A 93 3.40 -11.19 6.66
C ARG A 93 2.15 -11.00 5.80
N VAL A 94 2.34 -11.02 4.48
CA VAL A 94 1.28 -10.71 3.52
C VAL A 94 0.75 -12.00 2.89
N LYS A 95 -0.55 -12.29 3.15
CA LYS A 95 -1.23 -13.47 2.60
C LYS A 95 -1.67 -13.21 1.17
N ARG A 96 -1.47 -14.18 0.29
CA ARG A 96 -1.99 -14.16 -1.07
C ARG A 96 -3.33 -14.88 -1.11
N LEU A 97 -4.35 -14.24 -1.66
CA LEU A 97 -5.70 -14.80 -1.79
C LEU A 97 -5.95 -15.25 -3.22
N GLU A 98 -6.12 -16.57 -3.38
CA GLU A 98 -6.41 -17.20 -4.67
C GLU A 98 -7.72 -16.65 -5.28
N GLY A 99 -7.70 -16.40 -6.59
CA GLY A 99 -8.83 -15.89 -7.36
C GLY A 99 -9.28 -14.47 -6.97
N ARG A 100 -8.47 -13.72 -6.21
CA ARG A 100 -8.76 -12.35 -5.82
C ARG A 100 -7.83 -11.38 -6.53
N ARG A 101 -8.31 -10.13 -6.71
CA ARG A 101 -7.51 -9.02 -7.23
C ARG A 101 -6.81 -8.29 -6.10
N SER A 102 -5.64 -7.76 -6.36
CA SER A 102 -4.95 -6.85 -5.46
C SER A 102 -5.58 -5.46 -5.50
N THR A 103 -5.38 -4.71 -4.43
CA THR A 103 -5.84 -3.32 -4.34
C THR A 103 -4.86 -2.41 -5.09
N VAL A 104 -5.39 -1.53 -5.93
CA VAL A 104 -4.58 -0.60 -6.73
C VAL A 104 -5.22 0.78 -6.78
N SER A 105 -4.39 1.82 -6.76
CA SER A 105 -4.79 3.20 -7.02
C SER A 105 -3.97 3.78 -8.17
N ILE A 106 -4.61 4.58 -9.01
CA ILE A 106 -3.94 5.42 -9.99
C ILE A 106 -4.13 6.85 -9.51
N ALA A 107 -3.04 7.51 -9.13
CA ALA A 107 -3.08 8.89 -8.65
C ALA A 107 -2.63 9.84 -9.76
N LEU A 108 -3.55 10.69 -10.19
CA LEU A 108 -3.31 11.75 -11.17
C LEU A 108 -2.96 13.03 -10.43
N ALA A 109 -1.67 13.26 -10.23
CA ALA A 109 -1.14 14.45 -9.56
C ALA A 109 -0.75 15.49 -10.60
N ILE A 110 -1.63 16.45 -10.86
CA ILE A 110 -1.39 17.56 -11.78
C ILE A 110 -0.68 18.66 -11.00
N PRO A 111 0.44 19.21 -11.50
CA PRO A 111 1.13 20.31 -10.83
C PRO A 111 0.20 21.48 -10.49
N GLY A 112 0.29 21.99 -9.25
CA GLY A 112 -0.52 23.11 -8.78
C GLY A 112 -1.96 22.79 -8.40
N ARG A 113 -2.39 21.53 -8.48
CA ARG A 113 -3.74 21.06 -8.07
C ARG A 113 -3.64 19.90 -7.08
N ASP A 114 -4.71 19.64 -6.34
CA ASP A 114 -4.83 18.44 -5.54
C ASP A 114 -5.02 17.21 -6.45
N LYS A 115 -4.52 16.05 -6.00
CA LYS A 115 -4.55 14.81 -6.78
C LYS A 115 -5.96 14.25 -6.92
N SER A 116 -6.26 13.73 -8.10
CA SER A 116 -7.41 12.85 -8.33
C SER A 116 -6.97 11.40 -8.28
N THR A 117 -7.79 10.52 -7.71
CA THR A 117 -7.42 9.10 -7.57
C THR A 117 -8.51 8.19 -8.10
N ILE A 118 -8.13 7.27 -8.98
CA ILE A 118 -8.95 6.13 -9.39
C ILE A 118 -8.54 4.94 -8.54
N HIS A 119 -9.47 4.38 -7.77
CA HIS A 119 -9.18 3.32 -6.80
C HIS A 119 -9.97 2.05 -7.11
N SER A 120 -9.27 0.93 -7.21
CA SER A 120 -9.85 -0.41 -7.35
C SER A 120 -9.60 -1.21 -6.09
N ARG A 121 -10.68 -1.56 -5.41
CA ARG A 121 -10.65 -2.35 -4.18
C ARG A 121 -10.29 -3.81 -4.46
N GLY A 122 -9.53 -4.42 -3.54
CA GLY A 122 -9.05 -5.79 -3.70
C GLY A 122 -8.88 -6.53 -2.37
N ALA A 123 -7.96 -7.49 -2.38
CA ALA A 123 -7.75 -8.46 -1.31
C ALA A 123 -7.47 -7.85 0.06
N SER A 124 -6.77 -6.72 0.14
CA SER A 124 -6.46 -6.08 1.43
C SER A 124 -7.71 -5.67 2.22
N GLN A 125 -8.86 -5.50 1.54
CA GLN A 125 -10.13 -5.19 2.21
C GLN A 125 -10.85 -6.42 2.79
N GLN A 126 -10.33 -7.61 2.52
CA GLN A 126 -10.81 -8.87 3.10
C GLN A 126 -9.99 -9.26 4.34
N PHE A 127 -9.29 -8.31 4.91
CA PHE A 127 -8.58 -8.48 6.17
C PHE A 127 -9.57 -8.81 7.28
N VAL A 128 -9.25 -9.82 8.11
CA VAL A 128 -10.06 -10.27 9.24
C VAL A 128 -9.20 -10.39 10.49
N ALA A 129 -9.81 -10.50 11.65
CA ALA A 129 -9.09 -10.62 12.94
C ALA A 129 -8.10 -11.80 12.94
N ASP A 130 -8.49 -12.93 12.33
CA ASP A 130 -7.66 -14.14 12.24
C ASP A 130 -6.37 -13.96 11.40
N ASP A 131 -6.22 -12.83 10.71
CA ASP A 131 -4.97 -12.49 10.04
C ASP A 131 -3.89 -11.97 11.01
N LEU A 132 -4.31 -11.61 12.23
CA LEU A 132 -3.47 -11.26 13.36
C LEU A 132 -3.37 -12.47 14.29
N SER A 133 -2.58 -13.48 13.90
CA SER A 133 -2.38 -14.67 14.76
C SER A 133 -1.61 -14.30 16.03
N ASP A 134 -1.82 -15.08 17.10
CA ASP A 134 -1.11 -14.91 18.37
C ASP A 134 0.42 -14.94 18.15
N GLU A 135 0.90 -15.85 17.27
CA GLU A 135 2.33 -15.91 16.89
C GLU A 135 2.87 -14.58 16.36
N ILE A 136 2.06 -13.84 15.59
CA ILE A 136 2.47 -12.51 15.10
C ILE A 136 2.44 -11.50 16.25
N LEU A 137 1.33 -11.47 17.02
CA LEU A 137 1.09 -10.47 18.05
C LEU A 137 2.08 -10.57 19.22
N GLU A 138 2.45 -11.76 19.65
CA GLU A 138 3.40 -12.01 20.74
C GLU A 138 4.81 -11.48 20.45
N ASN A 139 5.13 -11.29 19.18
CA ASN A 139 6.44 -10.79 18.72
C ASN A 139 6.46 -9.29 18.40
N LEU A 140 5.44 -8.54 18.78
CA LEU A 140 5.32 -7.12 18.54
C LEU A 140 5.36 -6.32 19.84
N ASP A 141 6.04 -5.17 19.82
CA ASP A 141 5.94 -4.18 20.89
C ASP A 141 4.68 -3.31 20.73
N TRP A 142 4.28 -3.06 19.46
CA TRP A 142 3.12 -2.24 19.10
C TRP A 142 2.41 -2.80 17.88
N LEU A 143 1.08 -2.60 17.84
CA LEU A 143 0.26 -2.85 16.66
C LEU A 143 -0.39 -1.54 16.21
N HIS A 144 -0.11 -1.14 14.97
CA HIS A 144 -0.83 -0.08 14.27
C HIS A 144 -1.77 -0.71 13.25
N PHE A 145 -3.05 -0.35 13.31
CA PHE A 145 -4.08 -0.90 12.41
C PHE A 145 -4.86 0.22 11.71
N GLY A 146 -4.90 0.19 10.40
CA GLY A 146 -5.59 1.19 9.58
C GLY A 146 -6.01 0.62 8.23
N TYR A 147 -6.92 1.15 7.72
CA TYR A 147 -8.15 1.87 7.81
C TYR A 147 -9.33 0.91 8.06
N PRO A 148 -9.79 0.66 9.28
CA PRO A 148 -10.83 -0.35 9.56
C PRO A 148 -12.13 -0.08 8.77
N THR A 149 -12.50 1.17 8.63
CA THR A 149 -13.70 1.59 7.89
C THR A 149 -13.72 1.17 6.42
N THR A 150 -12.58 0.82 5.84
CA THR A 150 -12.49 0.33 4.45
C THR A 150 -12.63 -1.19 4.36
N MET A 151 -12.56 -1.90 5.48
CA MET A 151 -12.53 -3.37 5.57
C MET A 151 -13.87 -3.92 5.99
N LYS A 152 -14.72 -4.20 5.00
CA LYS A 152 -16.09 -4.71 5.24
C LYS A 152 -16.13 -6.05 6.01
N SER A 153 -15.05 -6.82 5.97
CA SER A 153 -14.95 -8.12 6.64
C SER A 153 -14.77 -8.04 8.15
N LEU A 154 -14.59 -6.82 8.70
CA LEU A 154 -14.44 -6.59 10.14
C LEU A 154 -15.77 -6.25 10.86
N TYR A 155 -16.88 -6.16 10.10
CA TYR A 155 -18.21 -5.83 10.63
C TYR A 155 -19.20 -6.95 10.46
#